data_587b9cda15707f5fa0eb9edd67495e16
#
_entry.id   587b9cda15707f5fa0eb9edd67495e16
#
_cell.length_a   1.000
_cell.length_b   1.000
_cell.length_c   1.000
_cell.angle_alpha   90.00
_cell.angle_beta   90.00
_cell.angle_gamma   90.00
#
_symmetry.space_group_name_H-M   'P 1'
#
loop_
_entity.id
_entity.type
_entity.pdbx_description
1 polymer ?
#
loop_
_entity_poly.entity_id
_entity_poly.type
_entity_poly.pdbx_seq_one_letter_code
_entity_poly.pdbx_strand_id
1 'polypeptide(L)'
;AQTLIRRYVSDACRALDLVRLEGDSLTLERIREGLETVSLMSERKVVFLPDFLPAAGKAVRGFPESDCKALAEYLPQVMEGSMLLMCVPDQEEQKPKKNVIRQAVEKCGKVYDFQPLKDKQLYGFIEKRLRASGKNYRPSVVSAIISNSGYGNKAINYSLYNLDNDLKEVIAYSGEEITAHDVGAVLSVNPENNVFAMLDAIGRNRK
;
A
#
# COMPACT_ATOMS: atom_id res chain seq x y z
N ALA A 1 1.47 1.48 -6.84
CA ALA A 1 2.64 1.18 -7.69
C ALA A 1 2.26 0.36 -8.91
N GLN A 2 1.71 -0.86 -8.76
CA GLN A 2 1.44 -1.79 -9.87
C GLN A 2 0.59 -1.18 -10.99
N THR A 3 -0.42 -0.40 -10.67
CA THR A 3 -1.28 0.28 -11.65
C THR A 3 -0.49 1.28 -12.52
N LEU A 4 0.44 2.04 -11.88
CA LEU A 4 1.30 2.96 -12.61
C LEU A 4 2.32 2.22 -13.48
N ILE A 5 2.93 1.15 -12.96
CA ILE A 5 3.86 0.33 -13.74
C ILE A 5 3.17 -0.23 -14.98
N ARG A 6 2.00 -0.86 -14.84
CA ARG A 6 1.24 -1.41 -15.97
C ARG A 6 0.79 -0.38 -16.99
N ARG A 7 0.62 0.87 -16.57
CA ARG A 7 0.27 1.97 -17.49
C ARG A 7 1.40 2.32 -18.45
N TYR A 8 2.65 2.31 -17.97
CA TYR A 8 3.81 2.79 -18.74
C TYR A 8 4.69 1.67 -19.28
N VAL A 9 4.62 0.46 -18.68
CA VAL A 9 5.42 -0.70 -19.08
C VAL A 9 4.49 -1.86 -19.36
N SER A 10 4.47 -2.36 -20.60
CA SER A 10 3.70 -3.54 -20.96
C SER A 10 4.31 -4.81 -20.33
N ASP A 11 3.49 -5.84 -20.15
CA ASP A 11 3.97 -7.08 -19.54
C ASP A 11 5.09 -7.75 -20.38
N ALA A 12 5.04 -7.60 -21.70
CA ALA A 12 6.09 -8.12 -22.62
C ALA A 12 7.44 -7.41 -22.45
N CYS A 13 7.43 -6.14 -22.05
CA CYS A 13 8.63 -5.31 -21.95
C CYS A 13 9.17 -5.18 -20.51
N ARG A 14 8.53 -5.84 -19.54
CA ARG A 14 8.87 -5.71 -18.11
C ARG A 14 10.32 -6.02 -17.80
N ALA A 15 10.88 -7.04 -18.46
CA ALA A 15 12.27 -7.43 -18.23
C ALA A 15 13.29 -6.38 -18.70
N LEU A 16 12.91 -5.54 -19.66
CA LEU A 16 13.78 -4.51 -20.25
C LEU A 16 13.56 -3.13 -19.65
N ASP A 17 12.29 -2.76 -19.42
CA ASP A 17 11.88 -1.39 -19.12
C ASP A 17 11.47 -1.17 -17.66
N LEU A 18 11.43 -2.24 -16.82
CA LEU A 18 11.20 -2.14 -15.39
C LEU A 18 12.44 -2.58 -14.61
N VAL A 19 13.10 -1.64 -13.97
CA VAL A 19 14.22 -1.90 -13.05
C VAL A 19 13.69 -1.81 -11.63
N ARG A 20 13.74 -2.91 -10.88
CA ARG A 20 13.38 -2.95 -9.46
C ARG A 20 14.64 -3.01 -8.63
N LEU A 21 14.82 -2.05 -7.72
CA LEU A 21 15.97 -1.95 -6.83
C LEU A 21 15.52 -2.01 -5.37
N GLU A 22 16.06 -2.97 -4.63
CA GLU A 22 15.80 -3.18 -3.21
C GLU A 22 16.99 -3.89 -2.53
N GLY A 23 17.09 -3.80 -1.20
CA GLY A 23 18.16 -4.42 -0.44
C GLY A 23 19.54 -3.99 -0.91
N ASP A 24 20.44 -4.93 -1.13
CA ASP A 24 21.83 -4.67 -1.55
C ASP A 24 21.94 -4.09 -2.99
N SER A 25 20.89 -4.20 -3.79
CA SER A 25 20.85 -3.60 -5.13
C SER A 25 20.52 -2.11 -5.12
N LEU A 26 20.09 -1.57 -3.99
CA LEU A 26 19.69 -0.18 -3.84
C LEU A 26 20.91 0.72 -3.65
N THR A 27 21.44 1.25 -4.73
CA THR A 27 22.52 2.23 -4.74
C THR A 27 22.15 3.42 -5.62
N LEU A 28 22.74 4.60 -5.34
CA LEU A 28 22.53 5.79 -6.16
C LEU A 28 22.97 5.58 -7.60
N GLU A 29 24.07 4.88 -7.79
CA GLU A 29 24.62 4.56 -9.11
C GLU A 29 23.64 3.73 -9.96
N ARG A 30 23.08 2.66 -9.39
CA ARG A 30 22.08 1.82 -10.07
C ARG A 30 20.77 2.55 -10.36
N ILE A 31 20.37 3.47 -9.49
CA ILE A 31 19.20 4.31 -9.73
C ILE A 31 19.46 5.19 -10.96
N ARG A 32 20.62 5.84 -11.03
CA ARG A 32 21.01 6.67 -12.17
C ARG A 32 21.12 5.87 -13.46
N GLU A 33 21.85 4.76 -13.43
CA GLU A 33 22.00 3.85 -14.58
C GLU A 33 20.62 3.43 -15.14
N GLY A 34 19.70 3.06 -14.26
CA GLY A 34 18.35 2.70 -14.67
C GLY A 34 17.56 3.86 -15.28
N LEU A 35 17.75 5.10 -14.81
CA LEU A 35 17.05 6.29 -15.30
C LEU A 35 17.69 6.89 -16.55
N GLU A 36 18.99 6.70 -16.77
CA GLU A 36 19.73 7.16 -17.93
C GLU A 36 19.61 6.19 -19.13
N THR A 37 19.13 4.98 -18.87
CA THR A 37 18.87 3.99 -19.94
C THR A 37 17.51 4.29 -20.60
N VAL A 38 17.51 4.47 -21.90
CA VAL A 38 16.27 4.74 -22.67
C VAL A 38 15.40 3.49 -22.75
N SER A 39 14.08 3.65 -22.67
CA SER A 39 13.14 2.59 -22.98
C SER A 39 13.23 2.20 -24.46
N LEU A 40 13.23 0.90 -24.74
CA LEU A 40 13.32 0.40 -26.11
C LEU A 40 11.95 0.14 -26.73
N MET A 41 10.96 -0.19 -25.93
CA MET A 41 9.65 -0.67 -26.42
C MET A 41 8.46 -0.17 -25.60
N SER A 42 8.66 0.42 -24.43
CA SER A 42 7.61 0.94 -23.57
C SER A 42 7.51 2.47 -23.69
N GLU A 43 6.39 3.04 -23.24
CA GLU A 43 6.22 4.50 -23.19
C GLU A 43 7.27 5.14 -22.28
N ARG A 44 7.68 4.46 -21.21
CA ARG A 44 8.70 4.93 -20.26
C ARG A 44 9.54 3.80 -19.70
N LYS A 45 10.79 4.10 -19.42
CA LYS A 45 11.63 3.31 -18.50
C LYS A 45 11.21 3.60 -17.08
N VAL A 46 10.95 2.56 -16.28
CA VAL A 46 10.54 2.70 -14.89
C VAL A 46 11.58 2.11 -13.96
N VAL A 47 12.14 2.93 -13.09
CA VAL A 47 12.93 2.49 -11.93
C VAL A 47 12.02 2.48 -10.71
N PHE A 48 11.81 1.32 -10.13
CA PHE A 48 10.89 1.11 -9.02
C PHE A 48 11.65 0.78 -7.73
N LEU A 49 11.47 1.61 -6.71
CA LEU A 49 12.05 1.44 -5.38
C LEU A 49 10.91 1.10 -4.40
N PRO A 50 10.65 -0.19 -4.13
CA PRO A 50 9.73 -0.59 -3.07
C PRO A 50 10.38 -0.26 -1.72
N ASP A 51 9.55 0.11 -0.74
CA ASP A 51 9.96 0.33 0.66
C ASP A 51 11.17 1.29 0.82
N PHE A 52 11.19 2.36 0.02
CA PHE A 52 12.29 3.32 0.00
C PHE A 52 12.28 4.25 1.21
N LEU A 53 12.76 3.74 2.34
CA LEU A 53 12.82 4.43 3.64
C LEU A 53 13.61 5.76 3.65
N PRO A 54 14.66 5.97 2.80
CA PRO A 54 15.32 7.27 2.73
C PRO A 54 14.38 8.42 2.40
N ALA A 55 13.33 8.20 1.61
CA ALA A 55 12.31 9.22 1.35
C ALA A 55 11.40 9.52 2.56
N ALA A 56 11.42 8.67 3.61
CA ALA A 56 10.81 8.93 4.91
C ALA A 56 11.79 9.55 5.93
N GLY A 57 13.05 9.77 5.54
CA GLY A 57 14.10 10.32 6.42
C GLY A 57 14.74 9.27 7.32
N LYS A 58 14.62 7.98 6.99
CA LYS A 58 15.29 6.89 7.71
C LYS A 58 16.55 6.46 6.98
N ALA A 59 17.64 6.32 7.71
CA ALA A 59 18.87 5.76 7.16
C ALA A 59 18.68 4.30 6.79
N VAL A 60 19.22 3.91 5.64
CA VAL A 60 19.24 2.54 5.14
C VAL A 60 20.68 2.15 4.85
N ARG A 61 21.05 0.91 5.19
CA ARG A 61 22.36 0.37 4.85
C ARG A 61 22.57 0.42 3.33
N GLY A 62 23.71 0.98 2.90
CA GLY A 62 24.03 1.13 1.49
C GLY A 62 23.47 2.38 0.81
N PHE A 63 22.66 3.22 1.53
CA PHE A 63 22.16 4.48 1.01
C PHE A 63 22.33 5.61 2.05
N PRO A 64 23.53 6.19 2.18
CA PRO A 64 23.86 7.22 3.15
C PRO A 64 23.17 8.56 2.86
N GLU A 65 23.25 9.50 3.79
CA GLU A 65 22.66 10.85 3.64
C GLU A 65 23.24 11.63 2.46
N SER A 66 24.53 11.42 2.14
CA SER A 66 25.15 11.97 0.94
C SER A 66 24.43 11.60 -0.33
N ASP A 67 24.03 10.32 -0.45
CA ASP A 67 23.32 9.79 -1.60
C ASP A 67 21.89 10.31 -1.66
N CYS A 68 21.25 10.55 -0.50
CA CYS A 68 19.95 11.23 -0.44
C CYS A 68 20.01 12.64 -1.01
N LYS A 69 21.06 13.41 -0.68
CA LYS A 69 21.28 14.75 -1.22
C LYS A 69 21.58 14.70 -2.71
N ALA A 70 22.49 13.83 -3.12
CA ALA A 70 22.86 13.67 -4.53
C ALA A 70 21.67 13.18 -5.39
N LEU A 71 20.82 12.29 -4.87
CA LEU A 71 19.58 11.90 -5.53
C LEU A 71 18.62 13.08 -5.66
N ALA A 72 18.42 13.87 -4.59
CA ALA A 72 17.55 15.03 -4.63
C ALA A 72 17.98 16.09 -5.66
N GLU A 73 19.29 16.29 -5.83
CA GLU A 73 19.87 17.18 -6.84
C GLU A 73 19.73 16.63 -8.26
N TYR A 74 19.75 15.31 -8.40
CA TYR A 74 19.62 14.63 -9.69
C TYR A 74 18.17 14.55 -10.20
N LEU A 75 17.16 14.45 -9.31
CA LEU A 75 15.75 14.26 -9.70
C LEU A 75 15.23 15.25 -10.75
N PRO A 76 15.55 16.56 -10.71
CA PRO A 76 15.11 17.51 -11.73
C PRO A 76 15.72 17.27 -13.12
N GLN A 77 16.78 16.46 -13.20
CA GLN A 77 17.52 16.17 -14.44
C GLN A 77 17.07 14.84 -15.10
N VAL A 78 16.14 14.11 -14.47
CA VAL A 78 15.64 12.85 -15.02
C VAL A 78 14.97 13.08 -16.36
N MET A 79 15.37 12.29 -17.36
CA MET A 79 14.87 12.39 -18.74
C MET A 79 13.36 12.14 -18.81
N GLU A 80 12.69 12.80 -19.73
CA GLU A 80 11.23 12.71 -19.91
C GLU A 80 10.73 11.27 -20.18
N GLY A 81 11.53 10.45 -20.87
CA GLY A 81 11.26 9.03 -21.14
C GLY A 81 11.49 8.09 -19.95
N SER A 82 11.95 8.59 -18.79
CA SER A 82 12.23 7.81 -17.60
C SER A 82 11.34 8.23 -16.43
N MET A 83 11.05 7.28 -15.54
CA MET A 83 10.24 7.51 -14.34
C MET A 83 10.85 6.81 -13.13
N LEU A 84 11.10 7.56 -12.06
CA LEU A 84 11.43 7.00 -10.76
C LEU A 84 10.15 6.88 -9.92
N LEU A 85 9.82 5.67 -9.52
CA LEU A 85 8.67 5.36 -8.67
C LEU A 85 9.17 4.88 -7.30
N MET A 86 9.00 5.71 -6.29
CA MET A 86 9.36 5.40 -4.91
C MET A 86 8.11 5.09 -4.11
N CYS A 87 8.08 3.93 -3.44
CA CYS A 87 7.07 3.62 -2.43
C CYS A 87 7.71 3.72 -1.05
N VAL A 88 7.03 4.43 -0.17
CA VAL A 88 7.43 4.55 1.23
C VAL A 88 6.37 3.81 2.04
N PRO A 89 6.75 2.78 2.83
CA PRO A 89 5.80 2.08 3.67
C PRO A 89 5.26 3.02 4.75
N ASP A 90 4.07 2.72 5.23
CA ASP A 90 3.47 3.45 6.35
C ASP A 90 4.40 3.36 7.57
N GLN A 91 4.70 4.51 8.14
CA GLN A 91 5.54 4.64 9.32
C GLN A 91 4.62 5.10 10.45
N GLU A 92 4.21 4.17 11.29
CA GLU A 92 3.47 4.51 12.50
C GLU A 92 4.18 5.65 13.25
N GLU A 93 3.43 6.72 13.54
CA GLU A 93 3.74 7.81 14.49
C GLU A 93 4.74 8.91 14.10
N GLN A 94 5.41 8.89 12.97
CA GLN A 94 6.27 10.03 12.63
C GLN A 94 5.66 10.86 11.49
N LYS A 95 5.25 12.10 11.83
CA LYS A 95 5.03 13.13 10.80
C LYS A 95 6.24 13.16 9.89
N PRO A 96 6.05 13.16 8.57
CA PRO A 96 7.17 13.17 7.63
C PRO A 96 8.07 14.37 7.96
N LYS A 97 9.26 14.08 8.48
CA LYS A 97 10.28 15.13 8.67
C LYS A 97 10.55 15.74 7.31
N LYS A 98 10.82 17.05 7.25
CA LYS A 98 11.29 17.71 6.03
C LYS A 98 12.48 16.92 5.48
N ASN A 99 12.24 16.19 4.39
CA ASN A 99 13.22 15.31 3.78
C ASN A 99 13.62 15.89 2.43
N VAL A 100 14.91 15.93 2.14
CA VAL A 100 15.45 16.52 0.92
C VAL A 100 14.90 15.85 -0.34
N ILE A 101 14.74 14.52 -0.31
CA ILE A 101 14.18 13.75 -1.45
C ILE A 101 12.72 14.13 -1.66
N ARG A 102 11.89 14.14 -0.60
CA ARG A 102 10.48 14.54 -0.70
C ARG A 102 10.33 15.95 -1.24
N GLN A 103 11.12 16.91 -0.75
CA GLN A 103 11.12 18.29 -1.24
C GLN A 103 11.52 18.40 -2.72
N ALA A 104 12.47 17.59 -3.17
CA ALA A 104 12.85 17.55 -4.57
C ALA A 104 11.71 16.97 -5.42
N VAL A 105 11.08 15.86 -5.00
CA VAL A 105 9.94 15.27 -5.70
C VAL A 105 8.74 16.22 -5.77
N GLU A 106 8.46 16.97 -4.73
CA GLU A 106 7.38 17.98 -4.72
C GLU A 106 7.58 19.09 -5.77
N LYS A 107 8.84 19.34 -6.15
CA LYS A 107 9.19 20.36 -7.18
C LYS A 107 9.15 19.82 -8.62
N CYS A 108 9.57 18.58 -8.84
CA CYS A 108 9.75 18.03 -10.20
C CYS A 108 8.84 16.82 -10.50
N GLY A 109 8.03 16.36 -9.54
CA GLY A 109 7.22 15.16 -9.68
C GLY A 109 5.88 15.24 -8.99
N LYS A 110 5.34 14.08 -8.59
CA LYS A 110 4.06 13.99 -7.87
C LYS A 110 4.21 13.12 -6.63
N VAL A 111 3.71 13.61 -5.50
CA VAL A 111 3.61 12.87 -4.25
C VAL A 111 2.16 12.43 -4.05
N TYR A 112 1.96 11.16 -3.72
CA TYR A 112 0.66 10.59 -3.39
C TYR A 112 0.70 10.10 -1.95
N ASP A 113 -0.05 10.75 -1.07
CA ASP A 113 -0.21 10.32 0.32
C ASP A 113 -1.45 9.42 0.43
N PHE A 114 -1.24 8.17 0.82
CA PHE A 114 -2.31 7.21 1.08
C PHE A 114 -2.55 7.13 2.58
N GLN A 115 -3.62 7.75 3.03
CA GLN A 115 -4.05 7.69 4.43
C GLN A 115 -5.02 6.52 4.65
N PRO A 116 -5.04 5.90 5.84
CA PRO A 116 -6.06 4.93 6.19
C PRO A 116 -7.46 5.51 5.96
N LEU A 117 -8.32 4.72 5.33
CA LEU A 117 -9.70 5.14 5.09
C LEU A 117 -10.45 5.26 6.41
N LYS A 118 -11.29 6.29 6.55
CA LYS A 118 -12.10 6.54 7.74
C LYS A 118 -13.54 6.81 7.35
N ASP A 119 -14.45 6.51 8.26
CA ASP A 119 -15.87 6.86 8.19
C ASP A 119 -16.48 6.66 6.78
N LYS A 120 -16.92 7.72 6.15
CA LYS A 120 -17.56 7.69 4.83
C LYS A 120 -16.69 7.07 3.73
N GLN A 121 -15.37 7.24 3.80
CA GLN A 121 -14.46 6.67 2.79
C GLN A 121 -14.37 5.14 2.96
N LEU A 122 -14.28 4.66 4.19
CA LEU A 122 -14.27 3.23 4.49
C LEU A 122 -15.60 2.59 4.10
N TYR A 123 -16.70 3.23 4.48
CA TYR A 123 -18.05 2.80 4.09
C TYR A 123 -18.17 2.68 2.57
N GLY A 124 -17.80 3.73 1.83
CA GLY A 124 -17.86 3.75 0.36
C GLY A 124 -16.94 2.71 -0.30
N PHE A 125 -15.78 2.42 0.31
CA PHE A 125 -14.89 1.36 -0.17
C PHE A 125 -15.57 -0.02 -0.08
N ILE A 126 -16.15 -0.34 1.07
CA ILE A 126 -16.86 -1.61 1.30
C ILE A 126 -18.05 -1.72 0.34
N GLU A 127 -18.90 -0.68 0.27
CA GLU A 127 -20.04 -0.67 -0.66
C GLU A 127 -19.63 -0.92 -2.09
N LYS A 128 -18.56 -0.27 -2.56
CA LYS A 128 -18.06 -0.46 -3.92
C LYS A 128 -17.70 -1.92 -4.19
N ARG A 129 -17.12 -2.63 -3.24
CA ARG A 129 -16.78 -4.05 -3.36
C ARG A 129 -18.02 -4.95 -3.36
N LEU A 130 -18.95 -4.69 -2.45
CA LEU A 130 -20.21 -5.43 -2.38
C LEU A 130 -21.04 -5.24 -3.65
N ARG A 131 -21.17 -4.02 -4.16
CA ARG A 131 -21.88 -3.75 -5.43
C ARG A 131 -21.21 -4.43 -6.63
N ALA A 132 -19.89 -4.45 -6.68
CA ALA A 132 -19.16 -5.11 -7.76
C ALA A 132 -19.36 -6.63 -7.78
N SER A 133 -19.79 -7.25 -6.67
CA SER A 133 -20.11 -8.68 -6.62
C SER A 133 -21.43 -9.04 -7.31
N GLY A 134 -22.30 -8.05 -7.56
CA GLY A 134 -23.64 -8.26 -8.12
C GLY A 134 -24.65 -8.89 -7.14
N LYS A 135 -24.26 -9.17 -5.89
CA LYS A 135 -25.14 -9.75 -4.87
C LYS A 135 -25.95 -8.68 -4.15
N ASN A 136 -27.13 -9.04 -3.68
CA ASN A 136 -27.95 -8.18 -2.84
C ASN A 136 -27.36 -8.07 -1.42
N TYR A 137 -27.51 -6.93 -0.78
CA TYR A 137 -27.14 -6.73 0.63
C TYR A 137 -27.91 -5.54 1.23
N ARG A 138 -28.07 -5.55 2.55
CA ARG A 138 -28.66 -4.45 3.30
C ARG A 138 -27.56 -3.53 3.86
N PRO A 139 -27.83 -2.24 4.10
CA PRO A 139 -26.85 -1.32 4.70
C PRO A 139 -26.23 -1.82 6.02
N SER A 140 -26.99 -2.58 6.81
CA SER A 140 -26.52 -3.21 8.04
C SER A 140 -25.33 -4.16 7.85
N VAL A 141 -25.18 -4.74 6.67
CA VAL A 141 -24.04 -5.61 6.32
C VAL A 141 -22.73 -4.81 6.32
N VAL A 142 -22.74 -3.59 5.78
CA VAL A 142 -21.56 -2.72 5.78
C VAL A 142 -21.14 -2.40 7.21
N SER A 143 -22.09 -2.06 8.06
CA SER A 143 -21.84 -1.81 9.49
C SER A 143 -21.31 -3.06 10.20
N ALA A 144 -21.86 -4.24 9.90
CA ALA A 144 -21.38 -5.50 10.46
C ALA A 144 -19.92 -5.80 10.02
N ILE A 145 -19.56 -5.56 8.76
CA ILE A 145 -18.19 -5.72 8.27
C ILE A 145 -17.24 -4.78 9.02
N ILE A 146 -17.58 -3.51 9.17
CA ILE A 146 -16.75 -2.54 9.89
C ILE A 146 -16.53 -2.97 11.35
N SER A 147 -17.61 -3.43 12.03
CA SER A 147 -17.54 -3.83 13.43
C SER A 147 -16.80 -5.14 13.68
N ASN A 148 -16.86 -6.09 12.74
CA ASN A 148 -16.23 -7.40 12.88
C ASN A 148 -14.81 -7.45 12.24
N SER A 149 -14.45 -6.47 11.39
CA SER A 149 -13.10 -6.38 10.86
C SER A 149 -12.13 -5.82 11.89
N GLY A 150 -10.86 -6.18 11.78
CA GLY A 150 -9.78 -5.58 12.57
C GLY A 150 -9.35 -4.20 12.07
N TYR A 151 -10.00 -3.65 11.03
CA TYR A 151 -9.58 -2.41 10.40
C TYR A 151 -9.74 -1.20 11.34
N GLY A 152 -8.64 -0.45 11.51
CA GLY A 152 -8.59 0.69 12.44
C GLY A 152 -8.21 0.33 13.87
N ASN A 153 -8.08 -0.94 14.21
CA ASN A 153 -7.54 -1.37 15.49
C ASN A 153 -6.01 -1.27 15.46
N LYS A 154 -5.46 -0.33 16.23
CA LYS A 154 -4.01 -0.08 16.31
C LYS A 154 -3.20 -1.22 16.92
N ALA A 155 -3.86 -2.12 17.65
CA ALA A 155 -3.20 -3.27 18.26
C ALA A 155 -2.95 -4.42 17.27
N ILE A 156 -3.58 -4.37 16.10
CA ILE A 156 -3.47 -5.39 15.07
C ILE A 156 -2.93 -4.75 13.79
N ASN A 157 -1.98 -5.40 13.16
CA ASN A 157 -1.48 -4.96 11.84
C ASN A 157 -2.47 -5.36 10.73
N TYR A 158 -3.65 -4.72 10.74
CA TYR A 158 -4.74 -4.98 9.81
C TYR A 158 -4.88 -3.86 8.79
N SER A 159 -4.45 -4.13 7.59
CA SER A 159 -4.41 -3.18 6.48
C SER A 159 -5.71 -3.19 5.65
N LEU A 160 -5.87 -2.22 4.76
CA LEU A 160 -6.94 -2.22 3.77
C LEU A 160 -6.88 -3.44 2.82
N TYR A 161 -5.70 -4.03 2.65
CA TYR A 161 -5.51 -5.25 1.87
C TYR A 161 -6.14 -6.46 2.59
N ASN A 162 -5.98 -6.55 3.90
CA ASN A 162 -6.65 -7.58 4.71
C ASN A 162 -8.17 -7.44 4.59
N LEU A 163 -8.69 -6.22 4.75
CA LEU A 163 -10.12 -5.95 4.58
C LEU A 163 -10.63 -6.32 3.18
N ASP A 164 -9.86 -6.06 2.11
CA ASP A 164 -10.24 -6.43 0.75
C ASP A 164 -10.31 -7.95 0.57
N ASN A 165 -9.42 -8.70 1.22
CA ASN A 165 -9.46 -10.17 1.21
C ASN A 165 -10.63 -10.72 2.02
N ASP A 166 -10.86 -10.19 3.21
CA ASP A 166 -12.01 -10.56 4.04
C ASP A 166 -13.33 -10.31 3.29
N LEU A 167 -13.44 -9.19 2.58
CA LEU A 167 -14.61 -8.91 1.73
C LEU A 167 -14.79 -9.95 0.64
N LYS A 168 -13.72 -10.41 -0.01
CA LYS A 168 -13.79 -11.48 -1.02
C LYS A 168 -14.25 -12.79 -0.39
N GLU A 169 -13.80 -13.11 0.82
CA GLU A 169 -14.19 -14.30 1.54
C GLU A 169 -15.69 -14.24 1.91
N VAL A 170 -16.17 -13.12 2.47
CA VAL A 170 -17.59 -12.92 2.75
C VAL A 170 -18.43 -13.06 1.49
N ILE A 171 -18.02 -12.42 0.39
CA ILE A 171 -18.72 -12.49 -0.89
C ILE A 171 -18.74 -13.93 -1.44
N ALA A 172 -17.64 -14.66 -1.31
CA ALA A 172 -17.57 -16.06 -1.78
C ALA A 172 -18.42 -17.00 -0.92
N TYR A 173 -18.45 -16.78 0.39
CA TYR A 173 -19.22 -17.59 1.34
C TYR A 173 -20.75 -17.40 1.20
N SER A 174 -21.19 -16.16 0.97
CA SER A 174 -22.61 -15.81 0.87
C SER A 174 -23.29 -16.38 -0.37
N GLY A 175 -24.58 -16.66 -0.26
CA GLY A 175 -25.44 -17.04 -1.39
C GLY A 175 -25.76 -15.86 -2.32
N GLU A 176 -27.04 -15.74 -2.74
CA GLU A 176 -27.53 -14.63 -3.58
C GLU A 176 -27.61 -13.29 -2.82
N GLU A 177 -27.83 -13.34 -1.52
CA GLU A 177 -27.86 -12.19 -0.61
C GLU A 177 -26.74 -12.30 0.41
N ILE A 178 -26.04 -11.21 0.67
CA ILE A 178 -25.01 -11.12 1.71
C ILE A 178 -25.73 -10.66 3.01
N THR A 179 -25.60 -11.44 4.06
CA THR A 179 -26.25 -11.18 5.34
C THR A 179 -25.24 -10.84 6.46
N ALA A 180 -25.71 -10.22 7.54
CA ALA A 180 -24.87 -9.99 8.73
C ALA A 180 -24.43 -11.32 9.39
N HIS A 181 -25.21 -12.40 9.23
CA HIS A 181 -24.84 -13.73 9.69
C HIS A 181 -23.60 -14.25 8.93
N ASP A 182 -23.56 -14.09 7.59
CA ASP A 182 -22.42 -14.51 6.77
C ASP A 182 -21.15 -13.74 7.16
N VAL A 183 -21.31 -12.44 7.41
CA VAL A 183 -20.20 -11.62 7.93
C VAL A 183 -19.69 -12.15 9.26
N GLY A 184 -20.59 -12.46 10.20
CA GLY A 184 -20.23 -13.03 11.51
C GLY A 184 -19.57 -14.41 11.37
N ALA A 185 -20.04 -15.24 10.46
CA ALA A 185 -19.48 -16.57 10.23
C ALA A 185 -18.04 -16.51 9.68
N VAL A 186 -17.77 -15.60 8.75
CA VAL A 186 -16.45 -15.47 8.10
C VAL A 186 -15.46 -14.66 8.97
N LEU A 187 -15.86 -13.49 9.45
CA LEU A 187 -14.94 -12.60 10.16
C LEU A 187 -14.74 -12.98 11.64
N SER A 188 -15.65 -13.74 12.24
CA SER A 188 -15.48 -14.26 13.61
C SER A 188 -14.49 -15.42 13.70
N VAL A 189 -14.21 -16.09 12.59
CA VAL A 189 -13.22 -17.18 12.49
C VAL A 189 -11.79 -16.64 12.34
N ASN A 190 -11.61 -15.35 12.14
CA ASN A 190 -10.28 -14.76 12.05
C ASN A 190 -9.56 -14.87 13.42
N PRO A 191 -8.52 -15.73 13.56
CA PRO A 191 -7.90 -16.05 14.85
C PRO A 191 -7.28 -14.82 15.53
N GLU A 192 -6.85 -13.82 14.76
CA GLU A 192 -6.28 -12.59 15.32
C GLU A 192 -7.32 -11.76 16.08
N ASN A 193 -8.58 -11.73 15.61
CA ASN A 193 -9.67 -11.07 16.31
C ASN A 193 -10.12 -11.87 17.54
N ASN A 194 -10.02 -13.20 17.49
CA ASN A 194 -10.46 -14.09 18.59
C ASN A 194 -9.43 -14.15 19.73
N VAL A 195 -8.13 -14.02 19.48
CA VAL A 195 -7.10 -14.11 20.53
C VAL A 195 -7.27 -12.96 21.54
N PHE A 196 -7.52 -11.76 21.10
CA PHE A 196 -7.72 -10.61 22.01
C PHE A 196 -9.06 -10.72 22.77
N ALA A 197 -10.14 -11.14 22.11
CA ALA A 197 -11.41 -11.40 22.78
C ALA A 197 -11.29 -12.55 23.80
N MET A 198 -10.52 -13.57 23.50
CA MET A 198 -10.22 -14.68 24.41
C MET A 198 -9.35 -14.25 25.59
N LEU A 199 -8.34 -13.43 25.39
CA LEU A 199 -7.51 -12.87 26.45
C LEU A 199 -8.30 -11.96 27.39
N ASP A 200 -9.19 -11.12 26.83
CA ASP A 200 -10.11 -10.28 27.60
C ASP A 200 -11.11 -11.12 28.43
N ALA A 201 -11.66 -12.19 27.85
CA ALA A 201 -12.54 -13.11 28.55
C ALA A 201 -11.83 -13.85 29.70
N ILE A 202 -10.57 -14.27 29.49
CA ILE A 202 -9.73 -14.89 30.52
C ILE A 202 -9.38 -13.88 31.62
N GLY A 203 -9.07 -12.63 31.24
CA GLY A 203 -8.76 -11.54 32.17
C GLY A 203 -9.95 -11.15 33.07
N ARG A 204 -11.18 -11.22 32.56
CA ARG A 204 -12.42 -10.94 33.31
C ARG A 204 -12.84 -12.08 34.24
N ASN A 205 -12.46 -13.32 33.94
CA ASN A 205 -12.80 -14.49 34.75
C ASN A 205 -11.81 -14.78 35.90
N ARG A 206 -10.83 -13.91 36.11
CA ARG A 206 -9.84 -14.01 37.21
C ARG A 206 -10.16 -13.07 38.40
N LYS A 207 -11.44 -12.78 38.65
CA LYS A 207 -11.89 -12.12 39.89
C LYS A 207 -12.71 -13.09 40.72
#